data_b73930e82a7254fb8711542513ab6d77
#
_entry.id   b73930e82a7254fb8711542513ab6d77
#
_cell.length_a   1.000
_cell.length_b   1.000
_cell.length_c   1.000
_cell.angle_alpha   90.00
_cell.angle_beta   90.00
_cell.angle_gamma   90.00
#
_symmetry.space_group_name_H-M   'P 1'
#
loop_
_entity.id
_entity.type
_entity.pdbx_description
1 polymer ?
#
loop_
_entity_poly.entity_id
_entity_poly.type
_entity_poly.pdbx_seq_one_letter_code
_entity_poly.pdbx_strand_id
1 'polypeptide(L)'
;MIEGGSIPERTGELTIAFDAVDPSKIAEKDIIGGFEVSTKKYSGLELIDKVFPKYGIVCDMILAPGWSHKSTVAAAMRAKAETINGVFHGAKALIDIDTTEVTHYADAPAWKKTQNINDKAEILCWPLFGLGDYVFHASVH
;
A
#
# COMPACT_ATOMS: atom_id res chain seq x y z
N MET A 1 5.92 16.77 -29.98
CA MET A 1 5.10 16.14 -31.04
C MET A 1 6.00 15.09 -31.68
N ILE A 2 5.75 13.81 -31.43
CA ILE A 2 6.51 12.71 -32.06
C ILE A 2 5.84 12.50 -33.41
N GLU A 3 6.58 12.74 -34.50
CA GLU A 3 6.10 12.43 -35.82
C GLU A 3 5.73 10.96 -35.93
N GLY A 4 4.50 10.67 -36.31
CA GLY A 4 3.98 9.34 -36.44
C GLY A 4 4.72 8.56 -37.51
N GLY A 5 5.42 7.52 -37.09
CA GLY A 5 5.97 6.53 -37.99
C GLY A 5 4.83 5.84 -38.73
N SER A 6 4.84 5.86 -40.09
CA SER A 6 3.88 5.10 -40.86
C SER A 6 4.22 3.62 -40.80
N ILE A 7 3.27 2.81 -40.36
CA ILE A 7 3.33 1.35 -40.46
C ILE A 7 3.06 1.02 -41.95
N PRO A 8 3.98 0.37 -42.66
CA PRO A 8 3.71 -0.01 -44.05
C PRO A 8 2.56 -1.02 -44.12
N GLU A 9 1.63 -0.80 -45.04
CA GLU A 9 0.46 -1.66 -45.31
C GLU A 9 0.87 -3.05 -45.88
N ARG A 10 1.84 -3.70 -45.27
CA ARG A 10 2.17 -5.07 -45.61
C ARG A 10 1.67 -5.99 -44.52
N THR A 11 0.97 -7.02 -44.92
CA THR A 11 0.59 -8.18 -44.11
C THR A 11 1.85 -8.83 -43.51
N GLY A 12 2.28 -8.30 -42.38
CA GLY A 12 3.39 -8.81 -41.59
C GLY A 12 2.98 -8.87 -40.13
N GLU A 13 3.43 -9.90 -39.44
CA GLU A 13 3.28 -10.03 -38.01
C GLU A 13 4.14 -8.95 -37.34
N LEU A 14 3.52 -8.09 -36.53
CA LEU A 14 4.22 -7.10 -35.71
C LEU A 14 4.45 -7.70 -34.33
N THR A 15 5.68 -8.06 -34.02
CA THR A 15 6.07 -8.51 -32.69
C THR A 15 6.56 -7.32 -31.87
N ILE A 16 5.87 -7.02 -30.78
CA ILE A 16 6.26 -5.97 -29.84
C ILE A 16 6.72 -6.65 -28.55
N ALA A 17 7.97 -6.41 -28.16
CA ALA A 17 8.49 -6.79 -26.85
C ALA A 17 8.34 -5.61 -25.90
N PHE A 18 7.77 -5.83 -24.73
CA PHE A 18 7.67 -4.83 -23.67
C PHE A 18 7.78 -5.49 -22.30
N ASP A 19 8.30 -4.74 -21.35
CA ASP A 19 8.32 -5.14 -19.94
C ASP A 19 7.04 -4.62 -19.27
N ALA A 20 6.29 -5.51 -18.65
CA ALA A 20 5.11 -5.15 -17.86
C ALA A 20 5.32 -5.53 -16.39
N VAL A 21 4.85 -4.65 -15.50
CA VAL A 21 4.77 -5.00 -14.09
C VAL A 21 3.70 -6.06 -13.90
N ASP A 22 4.06 -7.17 -13.27
CA ASP A 22 3.15 -8.26 -12.93
C ASP A 22 2.71 -8.12 -11.46
N PRO A 23 1.50 -7.61 -11.19
CA PRO A 23 1.03 -7.42 -9.81
C PRO A 23 0.88 -8.72 -9.03
N SER A 24 0.72 -9.86 -9.72
CA SER A 24 0.54 -11.16 -9.07
C SER A 24 1.80 -11.66 -8.35
N LYS A 25 2.95 -11.09 -8.68
CA LYS A 25 4.23 -11.42 -8.05
C LYS A 25 4.52 -10.65 -6.77
N ILE A 26 3.69 -9.64 -6.47
CA ILE A 26 3.83 -8.85 -5.24
C ILE A 26 3.25 -9.65 -4.08
N ALA A 27 3.99 -9.73 -2.99
CA ALA A 27 3.59 -10.40 -1.75
C ALA A 27 3.66 -9.44 -0.55
N GLU A 28 3.07 -9.84 0.58
CA GLU A 28 3.10 -9.05 1.82
C GLU A 28 4.51 -8.59 2.21
N LYS A 29 5.50 -9.48 2.03
CA LYS A 29 6.90 -9.19 2.32
C LYS A 29 7.45 -8.01 1.52
N ASP A 30 6.94 -7.80 0.29
CA ASP A 30 7.39 -6.72 -0.58
C ASP A 30 6.78 -5.38 -0.15
N ILE A 31 5.56 -5.41 0.42
CA ILE A 31 4.90 -4.24 1.02
C ILE A 31 5.56 -3.88 2.35
N ILE A 32 5.76 -4.85 3.24
CA ILE A 32 6.44 -4.64 4.52
C ILE A 32 7.87 -4.19 4.28
N GLY A 33 8.53 -4.86 3.34
CA GLY A 33 9.89 -4.54 2.96
C GLY A 33 10.93 -4.97 3.98
N GLY A 34 12.06 -4.29 3.92
CA GLY A 34 13.20 -4.57 4.79
C GLY A 34 14.49 -3.96 4.26
N PHE A 35 15.58 -4.29 4.94
CA PHE A 35 16.93 -3.95 4.49
C PHE A 35 17.61 -5.18 3.91
N GLU A 36 17.93 -5.12 2.63
CA GLU A 36 18.68 -6.18 1.96
C GLU A 36 20.20 -5.93 2.08
N VAL A 37 20.87 -6.82 2.78
CA VAL A 37 22.31 -6.67 3.10
C VAL A 37 23.17 -6.76 1.84
N SER A 38 22.80 -7.59 0.88
CA SER A 38 23.56 -7.82 -0.35
C SER A 38 23.60 -6.58 -1.25
N THR A 39 22.46 -5.91 -1.40
CA THR A 39 22.31 -4.72 -2.25
C THR A 39 22.42 -3.42 -1.46
N LYS A 40 22.42 -3.48 -0.12
CA LYS A 40 22.37 -2.34 0.81
C LYS A 40 21.17 -1.41 0.53
N LYS A 41 20.06 -1.97 0.08
CA LYS A 41 18.84 -1.21 -0.25
C LYS A 41 17.74 -1.49 0.75
N TYR A 42 16.93 -0.47 0.99
CA TYR A 42 15.66 -0.56 1.72
C TYR A 42 14.53 -0.75 0.72
N SER A 43 13.49 -1.45 1.13
CA SER A 43 12.29 -1.67 0.33
C SER A 43 11.02 -1.56 1.18
N GLY A 44 9.86 -1.43 0.53
CA GLY A 44 8.56 -1.38 1.18
C GLY A 44 8.43 -0.26 2.22
N LEU A 45 7.73 -0.53 3.32
CA LEU A 45 7.49 0.44 4.40
C LEU A 45 8.76 0.93 5.11
N GLU A 46 9.88 0.19 5.01
CA GLU A 46 11.17 0.65 5.56
C GLU A 46 11.71 1.91 4.88
N LEU A 47 11.22 2.22 3.67
CA LEU A 47 11.59 3.46 2.97
C LEU A 47 11.07 4.73 3.65
N ILE A 48 10.04 4.63 4.50
CA ILE A 48 9.47 5.76 5.24
C ILE A 48 10.56 6.45 6.07
N ASP A 49 11.46 5.69 6.68
CA ASP A 49 12.56 6.22 7.46
C ASP A 49 13.58 7.05 6.64
N LYS A 50 13.55 6.92 5.33
CA LYS A 50 14.42 7.66 4.41
C LYS A 50 13.79 8.92 3.84
N VAL A 51 12.49 9.13 4.05
CA VAL A 51 11.76 10.27 3.49
C VAL A 51 12.27 11.57 4.10
N PHE A 52 12.32 11.67 5.43
CA PHE A 52 12.79 12.88 6.08
C PHE A 52 14.26 13.22 5.78
N PRO A 53 15.24 12.29 5.92
CA PRO A 53 16.62 12.59 5.60
C PRO A 53 16.86 13.03 4.15
N LYS A 54 16.01 12.55 3.23
CA LYS A 54 16.18 12.83 1.80
C LYS A 54 15.41 14.06 1.33
N TYR A 55 14.22 14.29 1.87
CA TYR A 55 13.29 15.29 1.36
C TYR A 55 12.87 16.34 2.39
N GLY A 56 13.22 16.18 3.67
CA GLY A 56 12.81 17.09 4.75
C GLY A 56 11.32 17.02 5.08
N ILE A 57 10.62 15.95 4.66
CA ILE A 57 9.17 15.77 4.84
C ILE A 57 8.96 14.66 5.87
N VAL A 58 8.07 14.91 6.84
CA VAL A 58 7.60 13.91 7.79
C VAL A 58 6.30 13.30 7.26
N CYS A 59 6.19 11.97 7.32
CA CYS A 59 4.97 11.27 6.93
C CYS A 59 3.95 11.33 8.08
N ASP A 60 2.75 11.85 7.82
CA ASP A 60 1.66 11.92 8.80
C ASP A 60 0.69 10.74 8.67
N MET A 61 0.59 10.15 7.48
CA MET A 61 -0.29 9.01 7.20
C MET A 61 0.45 7.93 6.44
N ILE A 62 0.15 6.68 6.80
CA ILE A 62 0.70 5.48 6.16
C ILE A 62 -0.48 4.68 5.60
N LEU A 63 -0.43 4.39 4.30
CA LEU A 63 -1.45 3.67 3.57
C LEU A 63 -0.84 2.49 2.83
N ALA A 64 -1.57 1.38 2.79
CA ALA A 64 -1.26 0.22 1.95
C ALA A 64 -2.57 -0.36 1.37
N PRO A 65 -3.23 0.34 0.43
CA PRO A 65 -4.52 -0.08 -0.12
C PRO A 65 -4.43 -1.48 -0.74
N GLY A 66 -5.44 -2.33 -0.46
CA GLY A 66 -5.44 -3.72 -0.91
C GLY A 66 -4.55 -4.67 -0.10
N TRP A 67 -3.76 -4.16 0.85
CA TRP A 67 -2.86 -4.96 1.70
C TRP A 67 -3.06 -4.72 3.19
N SER A 68 -3.53 -3.52 3.58
CA SER A 68 -3.65 -3.09 4.98
C SER A 68 -4.63 -3.94 5.82
N HIS A 69 -5.57 -4.66 5.19
CA HIS A 69 -6.48 -5.60 5.87
C HIS A 69 -5.75 -6.84 6.43
N LYS A 70 -4.55 -7.11 5.95
CA LYS A 70 -3.73 -8.23 6.43
C LYS A 70 -3.02 -7.84 7.73
N SER A 71 -3.19 -8.66 8.77
CA SER A 71 -2.68 -8.36 10.12
C SER A 71 -1.17 -8.12 10.18
N THR A 72 -0.39 -8.82 9.36
CA THR A 72 1.06 -8.64 9.26
C THR A 72 1.43 -7.27 8.71
N VAL A 73 0.74 -6.83 7.65
CA VAL A 73 0.95 -5.51 7.03
C VAL A 73 0.47 -4.41 7.98
N ALA A 74 -0.72 -4.58 8.59
CA ALA A 74 -1.25 -3.64 9.58
C ALA A 74 -0.30 -3.43 10.76
N ALA A 75 0.27 -4.52 11.28
CA ALA A 75 1.25 -4.45 12.37
C ALA A 75 2.53 -3.68 11.96
N ALA A 76 3.02 -3.90 10.74
CA ALA A 76 4.17 -3.17 10.22
C ALA A 76 3.86 -1.67 10.04
N MET A 77 2.67 -1.35 9.51
CA MET A 77 2.20 0.03 9.36
C MET A 77 2.09 0.73 10.73
N ARG A 78 1.52 0.04 11.74
CA ARG A 78 1.44 0.55 13.11
C ARG A 78 2.83 0.85 13.68
N ALA A 79 3.76 -0.11 13.59
CA ALA A 79 5.11 0.07 14.10
C ALA A 79 5.80 1.29 13.48
N LYS A 80 5.59 1.53 12.20
CA LYS A 80 6.09 2.75 11.53
C LYS A 80 5.35 4.01 11.96
N ALA A 81 4.03 3.95 12.19
CA ALA A 81 3.25 5.08 12.65
C ALA A 81 3.59 5.51 14.10
N GLU A 82 3.94 4.55 14.96
CA GLU A 82 4.36 4.83 16.32
C GLU A 82 5.65 5.66 16.37
N THR A 83 6.60 5.32 15.50
CA THR A 83 7.87 6.07 15.44
C THR A 83 8.53 5.95 14.07
N ILE A 84 8.84 7.08 13.48
CA ILE A 84 9.60 7.20 12.23
C ILE A 84 11.01 7.66 12.61
N ASN A 85 12.03 6.89 12.24
CA ASN A 85 13.44 7.16 12.58
C ASN A 85 13.74 7.29 14.09
N GLY A 86 12.86 6.77 14.97
CA GLY A 86 12.99 6.93 16.40
C GLY A 86 12.79 8.35 16.94
N VAL A 87 12.37 9.28 16.10
CA VAL A 87 12.26 10.72 16.43
C VAL A 87 10.85 11.25 16.21
N PHE A 88 10.24 10.94 15.08
CA PHE A 88 8.91 11.45 14.74
C PHE A 88 7.83 10.50 15.24
N HIS A 89 6.86 11.05 15.95
CA HIS A 89 5.75 10.33 16.54
C HIS A 89 4.42 10.98 16.12
N GLY A 90 3.37 10.18 16.04
CA GLY A 90 2.03 10.69 15.82
C GLY A 90 1.47 10.47 14.42
N ALA A 91 2.20 9.82 13.53
CA ALA A 91 1.65 9.35 12.27
C ALA A 91 0.48 8.39 12.49
N LYS A 92 -0.37 8.23 11.48
CA LYS A 92 -1.53 7.34 11.52
C LYS A 92 -1.42 6.27 10.45
N ALA A 93 -1.67 5.03 10.83
CA ALA A 93 -1.83 3.92 9.91
C ALA A 93 -3.32 3.78 9.54
N LEU A 94 -3.66 3.94 8.27
CA LEU A 94 -5.00 3.72 7.75
C LEU A 94 -5.13 2.27 7.31
N ILE A 95 -6.00 1.52 7.98
CA ILE A 95 -6.17 0.09 7.80
C ILE A 95 -7.56 -0.17 7.23
N ASP A 96 -7.62 -0.76 6.05
CA ASP A 96 -8.88 -1.16 5.45
C ASP A 96 -9.41 -2.44 6.11
N ILE A 97 -10.67 -2.46 6.45
CA ILE A 97 -11.35 -3.67 6.92
C ILE A 97 -11.63 -4.56 5.71
N ASP A 98 -11.40 -5.86 5.86
CA ASP A 98 -11.75 -6.82 4.82
C ASP A 98 -13.27 -6.90 4.66
N THR A 99 -13.76 -6.40 3.54
CA THR A 99 -15.20 -6.37 3.23
C THR A 99 -15.78 -7.72 2.85
N THR A 100 -14.93 -8.73 2.64
CA THR A 100 -15.36 -10.11 2.45
C THR A 100 -15.70 -10.79 3.79
N GLU A 101 -15.00 -10.38 4.87
CA GLU A 101 -15.24 -10.87 6.22
C GLU A 101 -16.26 -10.00 6.96
N VAL A 102 -16.25 -8.67 6.74
CA VAL A 102 -17.12 -7.70 7.41
C VAL A 102 -18.08 -7.09 6.41
N THR A 103 -19.26 -7.66 6.31
CA THR A 103 -20.32 -7.19 5.40
C THR A 103 -21.23 -6.13 6.03
N HIS A 104 -21.23 -6.02 7.36
CA HIS A 104 -22.02 -5.05 8.10
C HIS A 104 -21.13 -4.22 9.05
N TYR A 105 -21.42 -2.92 9.16
CA TYR A 105 -20.66 -2.01 10.03
C TYR A 105 -20.66 -2.45 11.51
N ALA A 106 -21.73 -3.15 11.94
CA ALA A 106 -21.86 -3.63 13.32
C ALA A 106 -20.83 -4.70 13.69
N ASP A 107 -20.26 -5.40 12.69
CA ASP A 107 -19.27 -6.46 12.89
C ASP A 107 -17.83 -5.92 12.94
N ALA A 108 -17.62 -4.67 12.50
CA ALA A 108 -16.30 -4.05 12.50
C ALA A 108 -15.60 -4.01 13.88
N PRO A 109 -16.29 -3.74 15.02
CA PRO A 109 -15.66 -3.78 16.33
C PRO A 109 -15.18 -5.18 16.75
N ALA A 110 -15.91 -6.23 16.34
CA ALA A 110 -15.51 -7.61 16.60
C ALA A 110 -14.30 -8.00 15.76
N TRP A 111 -14.32 -7.67 14.47
CA TRP A 111 -13.20 -7.87 13.56
C TRP A 111 -11.93 -7.15 14.05
N LYS A 112 -12.06 -5.88 14.46
CA LYS A 112 -10.97 -5.11 15.07
C LYS A 112 -10.28 -5.85 16.21
N LYS A 113 -11.06 -6.45 17.13
CA LYS A 113 -10.53 -7.22 18.26
C LYS A 113 -9.82 -8.48 17.80
N THR A 114 -10.38 -9.19 16.82
CA THR A 114 -9.79 -10.41 16.27
C THR A 114 -8.45 -10.14 15.60
N GLN A 115 -8.33 -9.02 14.89
CA GLN A 115 -7.09 -8.59 14.23
C GLN A 115 -6.10 -7.92 15.22
N ASN A 116 -6.46 -7.79 16.49
CA ASN A 116 -5.64 -7.13 17.52
C ASN A 116 -5.25 -5.68 17.18
N ILE A 117 -6.14 -4.97 16.51
CA ILE A 117 -5.97 -3.56 16.12
C ILE A 117 -6.51 -2.70 17.26
N ASN A 118 -5.66 -2.25 18.16
CA ASN A 118 -6.08 -1.55 19.39
C ASN A 118 -5.31 -0.26 19.67
N ASP A 119 -4.36 0.10 18.81
CA ASP A 119 -3.53 1.27 19.01
C ASP A 119 -4.24 2.55 18.53
N LYS A 120 -3.92 3.66 19.22
CA LYS A 120 -4.42 5.01 18.84
C LYS A 120 -3.83 5.53 17.52
N ALA A 121 -2.74 4.92 17.05
CA ALA A 121 -2.14 5.25 15.76
C ALA A 121 -2.85 4.56 14.59
N GLU A 122 -3.79 3.64 14.86
CA GLU A 122 -4.52 2.87 13.86
C GLU A 122 -5.91 3.47 13.61
N ILE A 123 -6.21 3.77 12.36
CA ILE A 123 -7.53 4.23 11.90
C ILE A 123 -8.10 3.16 10.97
N LEU A 124 -9.26 2.65 11.32
CA LEU A 124 -9.97 1.66 10.50
C LEU A 124 -10.86 2.34 9.47
N CYS A 125 -10.77 1.87 8.25
CA CYS A 125 -11.50 2.38 7.10
C CYS A 125 -12.46 1.31 6.55
N TRP A 126 -13.73 1.67 6.37
CA TRP A 126 -14.80 0.81 5.84
C TRP A 126 -15.93 1.70 5.32
N PRO A 127 -16.67 1.32 4.29
CA PRO A 127 -16.52 0.20 3.37
C PRO A 127 -15.60 0.51 2.17
N LEU A 128 -15.66 -0.30 1.11
CA LEU A 128 -15.17 0.06 -0.20
C LEU A 128 -16.07 1.13 -0.83
N PHE A 129 -15.47 2.05 -1.58
CA PHE A 129 -16.20 3.09 -2.31
C PHE A 129 -16.22 2.79 -3.80
N GLY A 130 -17.39 2.97 -4.43
CA GLY A 130 -17.54 2.87 -5.88
C GLY A 130 -17.61 4.25 -6.54
N LEU A 131 -16.90 4.41 -7.64
CA LEU A 131 -16.99 5.57 -8.51
C LEU A 131 -17.09 5.10 -9.97
N GLY A 132 -18.30 5.10 -10.52
CA GLY A 132 -18.58 4.46 -11.80
C GLY A 132 -18.27 2.96 -11.74
N ASP A 133 -17.43 2.48 -12.65
CA ASP A 133 -17.03 1.07 -12.72
C ASP A 133 -15.83 0.72 -11.81
N TYR A 134 -15.28 1.72 -11.10
CA TYR A 134 -14.11 1.53 -10.24
C TYR A 134 -14.52 1.37 -8.78
N VAL A 135 -13.78 0.50 -8.08
CA VAL A 135 -13.95 0.26 -6.64
C VAL A 135 -12.63 0.56 -5.94
N PHE A 136 -12.69 1.33 -4.87
CA PHE A 136 -11.53 1.81 -4.12
C PHE A 136 -11.63 1.42 -2.65
N HIS A 137 -10.49 1.18 -2.04
CA HIS A 137 -10.38 1.06 -0.59
C HIS A 137 -10.63 2.41 0.10
N ALA A 138 -11.29 2.37 1.25
CA ALA A 138 -11.66 3.59 1.97
C ALA A 138 -10.45 4.41 2.45
N SER A 139 -9.29 3.77 2.64
CA SER A 139 -8.03 4.44 3.00
C SER A 139 -7.48 5.37 1.91
N VAL A 140 -7.97 5.26 0.66
CA VAL A 140 -7.48 6.06 -0.48
C VAL A 140 -8.20 7.41 -0.59
N HIS A 141 -9.33 7.56 0.09
CA HIS A 141 -10.17 8.77 0.11
C HIS A 141 -10.08 9.49 1.44
#